data_8559510dd5999b65ce4b4920750546cf
#
_entry.id   8559510dd5999b65ce4b4920750546cf
#
_cell.length_a   1.000
_cell.length_b   1.000
_cell.length_c   1.000
_cell.angle_alpha   90.00
_cell.angle_beta   90.00
_cell.angle_gamma   90.00
#
_symmetry.space_group_name_H-M   'P 1'
#
loop_
_entity.id
_entity.type
_entity.pdbx_description
1 polymer ?
#
loop_
_entity_poly.entity_id
_entity_poly.type
_entity_poly.pdbx_seq_one_letter_code
_entity_poly.pdbx_strand_id
1 'polypeptide(L)'
;MAPKKKITGMIKLQIKAGAANPAPPIGPALGQHGVNIMEFCKQYNDATADQKGNVVPVEITVYEDRSFTFVLKTPPAAELIKKAAGVQKGSSTPHTVKVAKLTAAQVRTIAEAKMADLNANDVDAAAKIIAGTARSMGITVEA
;
A
#
# COMPACT_ATOMS: atom_id res chain seq x y z
N MET A 1 26.13 22.70 2.45
CA MET A 1 24.76 22.15 2.32
C MET A 1 24.48 21.88 0.86
N ALA A 2 24.11 20.69 0.53
CA ALA A 2 23.63 20.40 -0.83
C ALA A 2 22.38 21.24 -1.10
N PRO A 3 22.24 21.86 -2.28
CA PRO A 3 21.05 22.62 -2.61
C PRO A 3 19.82 21.69 -2.53
N LYS A 4 18.81 22.10 -1.79
CA LYS A 4 17.55 21.37 -1.75
C LYS A 4 16.92 21.44 -3.13
N LYS A 5 16.86 20.32 -3.82
CA LYS A 5 16.18 20.21 -5.11
C LYS A 5 14.71 20.57 -4.92
N LYS A 6 14.20 21.36 -5.84
CA LYS A 6 12.77 21.70 -5.82
C LYS A 6 11.94 20.50 -6.27
N ILE A 7 10.88 20.24 -5.51
CA ILE A 7 9.93 19.18 -5.82
C ILE A 7 8.95 19.69 -6.87
N THR A 8 8.87 19.02 -8.02
CA THR A 8 7.91 19.34 -9.09
C THR A 8 6.62 18.56 -8.96
N GLY A 9 6.66 17.39 -8.34
CA GLY A 9 5.47 16.58 -8.14
C GLY A 9 5.69 15.43 -7.18
N MET A 10 4.59 14.89 -6.71
CA MET A 10 4.56 13.71 -5.87
C MET A 10 3.55 12.72 -6.43
N ILE A 11 3.94 11.46 -6.57
CA ILE A 11 3.11 10.41 -7.16
C ILE A 11 2.96 9.30 -6.11
N LYS A 12 1.72 8.85 -5.91
CA LYS A 12 1.43 7.72 -5.03
C LYS A 12 0.85 6.59 -5.86
N LEU A 13 1.48 5.43 -5.81
CA LEU A 13 1.07 4.25 -6.57
C LEU A 13 1.04 3.02 -5.66
N GLN A 14 0.20 2.06 -6.04
CA GLN A 14 0.17 0.74 -5.42
C GLN A 14 0.56 -0.27 -6.49
N ILE A 15 1.69 -0.93 -6.29
CA ILE A 15 2.29 -1.84 -7.26
C ILE A 15 2.58 -3.17 -6.57
N LYS A 16 2.37 -4.26 -7.30
CA LYS A 16 2.78 -5.58 -6.81
C LYS A 16 4.30 -5.65 -6.68
N ALA A 17 4.77 -6.11 -5.53
CA ALA A 17 6.19 -6.22 -5.25
C ALA A 17 6.91 -7.11 -6.28
N GLY A 18 8.03 -6.64 -6.81
CA GLY A 18 8.80 -7.34 -7.81
C GLY A 18 8.18 -7.44 -9.20
N ALA A 19 7.04 -6.75 -9.44
CA ALA A 19 6.29 -6.81 -10.69
C ALA A 19 6.05 -5.45 -11.34
N ALA A 20 6.86 -4.44 -10.98
CA ALA A 20 6.77 -3.13 -11.62
C ALA A 20 7.21 -3.22 -13.09
N ASN A 21 6.41 -2.66 -13.97
CA ASN A 21 6.68 -2.61 -15.40
C ASN A 21 6.16 -1.29 -16.01
N PRO A 22 6.57 -0.93 -17.22
CA PRO A 22 6.13 0.32 -17.86
C PRO A 22 4.66 0.36 -18.27
N ALA A 23 3.92 -0.75 -18.11
CA ALA A 23 2.50 -0.79 -18.44
C ALA A 23 1.66 0.08 -17.48
N PRO A 24 0.47 0.53 -17.86
CA PRO A 24 -0.42 1.25 -16.96
C PRO A 24 -0.62 0.48 -15.62
N PRO A 25 -0.67 1.17 -14.46
CA PRO A 25 -0.74 2.63 -14.29
C PRO A 25 0.61 3.35 -14.16
N ILE A 26 1.73 2.63 -14.18
CA ILE A 26 3.06 3.19 -13.87
C ILE A 26 3.55 4.11 -15.00
N GLY A 27 3.46 3.65 -16.25
CA GLY A 27 3.94 4.39 -17.41
C GLY A 27 3.34 5.79 -17.52
N PRO A 28 2.02 5.93 -17.61
CA PRO A 28 1.39 7.24 -17.69
C PRO A 28 1.66 8.15 -16.49
N ALA A 29 1.66 7.58 -15.28
CA ALA A 29 1.89 8.36 -14.06
C ALA A 29 3.29 8.98 -14.01
N LEU A 30 4.31 8.22 -14.36
CA LEU A 30 5.69 8.68 -14.38
C LEU A 30 6.02 9.49 -15.64
N GLY A 31 5.45 9.11 -16.77
CA GLY A 31 5.66 9.78 -18.04
C GLY A 31 5.26 11.26 -18.04
N GLN A 32 4.19 11.59 -17.34
CA GLN A 32 3.73 12.98 -17.19
C GLN A 32 4.77 13.88 -16.51
N HIS A 33 5.59 13.30 -15.66
CA HIS A 33 6.64 14.03 -14.92
C HIS A 33 8.02 13.91 -15.56
N GLY A 34 8.14 13.19 -16.69
CA GLY A 34 9.40 13.01 -17.39
C GLY A 34 10.43 12.15 -16.65
N VAL A 35 9.97 11.29 -15.75
CA VAL A 35 10.83 10.38 -14.99
C VAL A 35 11.20 9.16 -15.83
N ASN A 36 12.42 8.63 -15.64
CA ASN A 36 12.85 7.40 -16.28
C ASN A 36 12.12 6.19 -15.70
N ILE A 37 11.13 5.71 -16.42
CA ILE A 37 10.24 4.62 -16.01
C ILE A 37 11.01 3.31 -15.78
N MET A 38 11.93 2.98 -16.68
CA MET A 38 12.71 1.74 -16.60
C MET A 38 13.61 1.71 -15.37
N GLU A 39 14.25 2.82 -15.08
CA GLU A 39 15.09 2.95 -13.89
C GLU A 39 14.29 2.80 -12.61
N PHE A 40 13.12 3.44 -12.54
CA PHE A 40 12.20 3.29 -11.42
C PHE A 40 11.75 1.84 -11.24
N CYS A 41 11.31 1.19 -12.30
CA CYS A 41 10.87 -0.20 -12.25
C CYS A 41 11.98 -1.12 -11.73
N LYS A 42 13.21 -0.94 -12.19
CA LYS A 42 14.36 -1.71 -11.75
C LYS A 42 14.63 -1.52 -10.26
N GLN A 43 14.75 -0.27 -9.83
CA GLN A 43 15.00 0.05 -8.42
C GLN A 43 13.88 -0.44 -7.50
N TYR A 44 12.62 -0.28 -7.92
CA TYR A 44 11.47 -0.75 -7.16
C TYR A 44 11.46 -2.28 -7.03
N ASN A 45 11.68 -2.99 -8.13
CA ASN A 45 11.71 -4.45 -8.14
C ASN A 45 12.85 -4.99 -7.24
N ASP A 46 14.02 -4.37 -7.29
CA ASP A 46 15.15 -4.74 -6.42
C ASP A 46 14.82 -4.50 -4.94
N ALA A 47 14.22 -3.35 -4.64
CA ALA A 47 13.86 -2.98 -3.27
C ALA A 47 12.72 -3.83 -2.70
N THR A 48 11.85 -4.37 -3.54
CA THR A 48 10.68 -5.17 -3.11
C THR A 48 10.83 -6.66 -3.38
N ALA A 49 12.02 -7.12 -3.75
CA ALA A 49 12.26 -8.54 -4.07
C ALA A 49 11.87 -9.48 -2.92
N ASP A 50 12.10 -9.07 -1.68
CA ASP A 50 11.76 -9.84 -0.47
C ASP A 50 10.26 -9.89 -0.16
N GLN A 51 9.48 -9.01 -0.78
CA GLN A 51 8.05 -8.86 -0.52
C GLN A 51 7.17 -9.34 -1.67
N LYS A 52 7.71 -10.17 -2.55
CA LYS A 52 6.97 -10.69 -3.71
C LYS A 52 5.63 -11.31 -3.29
N GLY A 53 4.59 -11.01 -4.05
CA GLY A 53 3.24 -11.48 -3.79
C GLY A 53 2.39 -10.52 -2.95
N ASN A 54 2.98 -9.47 -2.40
CA ASN A 54 2.25 -8.40 -1.70
C ASN A 54 2.14 -7.17 -2.60
N VAL A 55 1.08 -6.39 -2.39
CA VAL A 55 0.99 -5.05 -2.99
C VAL A 55 1.72 -4.09 -2.06
N VAL A 56 2.70 -3.37 -2.57
CA VAL A 56 3.47 -2.40 -1.79
C VAL A 56 3.17 -1.01 -2.32
N PRO A 57 2.58 -0.13 -1.51
CA PRO A 57 2.40 1.27 -1.89
C PRO A 57 3.76 1.96 -1.98
N VAL A 58 3.92 2.80 -2.97
CA VAL A 58 5.12 3.60 -3.16
C VAL A 58 4.75 5.07 -3.31
N GLU A 59 5.50 5.91 -2.66
CA GLU A 59 5.38 7.36 -2.72
C GLU A 59 6.63 7.90 -3.42
N ILE A 60 6.45 8.43 -4.64
CA ILE A 60 7.53 8.89 -5.50
C ILE A 60 7.56 10.41 -5.48
N THR A 61 8.69 10.98 -5.15
CA THR A 61 8.92 12.43 -5.22
C THR A 61 9.76 12.74 -6.45
N VAL A 62 9.26 13.62 -7.32
CA VAL A 62 9.93 14.04 -8.55
C VAL A 62 10.50 15.44 -8.37
N TYR A 63 11.74 15.64 -8.80
CA TYR A 63 12.45 16.91 -8.70
C TYR A 63 12.56 17.61 -10.06
N GLU A 64 12.91 18.89 -10.05
CA GLU A 64 13.05 19.72 -11.27
C GLU A 64 14.05 19.17 -12.28
N ASP A 65 15.07 18.47 -11.81
CA ASP A 65 16.12 17.86 -12.66
C ASP A 65 15.71 16.50 -13.24
N ARG A 66 14.42 16.14 -13.11
CA ARG A 66 13.85 14.84 -13.51
C ARG A 66 14.37 13.65 -12.72
N SER A 67 15.13 13.89 -11.65
CA SER A 67 15.46 12.84 -10.70
C SER A 67 14.26 12.53 -9.82
N PHE A 68 14.28 11.36 -9.21
CA PHE A 68 13.21 10.94 -8.30
C PHE A 68 13.78 10.25 -7.08
N THR A 69 13.02 10.31 -6.00
CA THR A 69 13.21 9.46 -4.83
C THR A 69 11.90 8.77 -4.52
N PHE A 70 11.96 7.59 -3.94
CA PHE A 70 10.75 6.88 -3.55
C PHE A 70 10.87 6.31 -2.15
N VAL A 71 9.73 6.22 -1.48
CA VAL A 71 9.59 5.62 -0.16
C VAL A 71 8.56 4.49 -0.26
N LEU A 72 8.93 3.33 0.24
CA LEU A 72 8.03 2.18 0.30
C LEU A 72 7.24 2.23 1.60
N LYS A 73 5.95 1.93 1.50
CA LYS A 73 5.05 1.82 2.65
C LYS A 73 4.74 0.36 2.94
N THR A 74 4.11 0.08 4.07
CA THR A 74 3.60 -1.26 4.36
C THR A 74 2.45 -1.61 3.42
N PRO A 75 2.17 -2.91 3.16
CA PRO A 75 1.04 -3.30 2.31
C PRO A 75 -0.27 -2.63 2.76
N PRO A 76 -1.18 -2.29 1.84
CA PRO A 76 -2.46 -1.69 2.19
C PRO A 76 -3.24 -2.55 3.16
N ALA A 77 -3.94 -1.95 4.11
CA ALA A 77 -4.76 -2.68 5.07
C ALA A 77 -5.79 -3.59 4.38
N ALA A 78 -6.38 -3.12 3.29
CA ALA A 78 -7.34 -3.90 2.51
C ALA A 78 -6.74 -5.20 1.98
N GLU A 79 -5.51 -5.17 1.48
CA GLU A 79 -4.83 -6.37 0.98
C GLU A 79 -4.49 -7.35 2.10
N LEU A 80 -4.02 -6.85 3.23
CA LEU A 80 -3.75 -7.67 4.42
C LEU A 80 -5.02 -8.33 4.95
N ILE A 81 -6.12 -7.60 4.99
CA ILE A 81 -7.44 -8.10 5.42
C ILE A 81 -7.94 -9.18 4.47
N LYS A 82 -7.88 -8.95 3.17
CA LYS A 82 -8.30 -9.94 2.17
C LYS A 82 -7.48 -11.24 2.28
N LYS A 83 -6.19 -11.11 2.47
CA LYS A 83 -5.30 -12.26 2.64
C LYS A 83 -5.60 -13.05 3.91
N ALA A 84 -5.81 -12.38 5.03
CA ALA A 84 -6.15 -12.99 6.30
C ALA A 84 -7.54 -13.66 6.28
N ALA A 85 -8.50 -13.04 5.60
CA ALA A 85 -9.85 -13.57 5.44
C ALA A 85 -9.97 -14.66 4.36
N GLY A 86 -8.96 -14.81 3.50
CA GLY A 86 -8.97 -15.79 2.42
C GLY A 86 -9.91 -15.43 1.26
N VAL A 87 -10.22 -14.16 1.07
CA VAL A 87 -11.09 -13.68 -0.01
C VAL A 87 -10.30 -12.86 -1.02
N GLN A 88 -10.73 -12.92 -2.28
CA GLN A 88 -10.07 -12.16 -3.36
C GLN A 88 -10.59 -10.74 -3.49
N LYS A 89 -11.86 -10.52 -3.13
CA LYS A 89 -12.53 -9.22 -3.20
C LYS A 89 -13.36 -8.98 -1.96
N GLY A 90 -13.44 -7.72 -1.57
CA GLY A 90 -14.43 -7.27 -0.60
C GLY A 90 -15.84 -7.21 -1.20
N SER A 91 -16.83 -6.91 -0.36
CA SER A 91 -18.23 -6.77 -0.79
C SER A 91 -18.43 -5.46 -1.56
N SER A 92 -19.23 -5.52 -2.63
CA SER A 92 -19.72 -4.33 -3.33
C SER A 92 -20.81 -3.58 -2.54
N THR A 93 -21.48 -4.29 -1.63
CA THR A 93 -22.51 -3.74 -0.75
C THR A 93 -22.23 -4.16 0.70
N PRO A 94 -21.18 -3.58 1.32
CA PRO A 94 -20.67 -4.08 2.61
C PRO A 94 -21.66 -3.94 3.77
N HIS A 95 -22.62 -3.05 3.65
CA HIS A 95 -23.66 -2.85 4.67
C HIS A 95 -24.73 -3.94 4.66
N THR A 96 -24.93 -4.61 3.53
CA THR A 96 -25.96 -5.66 3.37
C THR A 96 -25.37 -7.03 3.17
N VAL A 97 -24.27 -7.16 2.43
CA VAL A 97 -23.63 -8.44 2.11
C VAL A 97 -22.27 -8.53 2.81
N LYS A 98 -22.14 -9.51 3.68
CA LYS A 98 -20.87 -9.84 4.35
C LYS A 98 -20.21 -11.02 3.64
N VAL A 99 -18.92 -10.90 3.30
CA VAL A 99 -18.21 -11.91 2.50
C VAL A 99 -17.29 -12.79 3.33
N ALA A 100 -16.89 -12.35 4.50
CA ALA A 100 -15.96 -13.09 5.36
C ALA A 100 -16.03 -12.60 6.81
N LYS A 101 -15.29 -13.31 7.67
CA LYS A 101 -15.12 -12.96 9.08
C LYS A 101 -13.64 -12.96 9.43
N LEU A 102 -13.23 -12.07 10.31
CA LEU A 102 -11.89 -12.06 10.93
C LEU A 102 -12.02 -12.26 12.42
N THR A 103 -11.08 -12.98 13.01
CA THR A 103 -10.96 -13.08 14.46
C THR A 103 -10.19 -11.85 15.01
N ALA A 104 -10.40 -11.55 16.28
CA ALA A 104 -9.66 -10.47 16.95
C ALA A 104 -8.14 -10.68 16.86
N ALA A 105 -7.67 -11.91 16.93
CA ALA A 105 -6.25 -12.25 16.80
C ALA A 105 -5.70 -11.90 15.40
N GLN A 106 -6.45 -12.19 14.35
CA GLN A 106 -6.07 -11.83 12.97
C GLN A 106 -6.00 -10.32 12.77
N VAL A 107 -6.98 -9.59 13.28
CA VAL A 107 -7.00 -8.12 13.24
C VAL A 107 -5.81 -7.54 13.97
N ARG A 108 -5.48 -8.08 15.14
CA ARG A 108 -4.33 -7.65 15.93
C ARG A 108 -3.01 -7.89 15.21
N THR A 109 -2.83 -9.03 14.55
CA THR A 109 -1.66 -9.35 13.75
C THR A 109 -1.48 -8.36 12.60
N ILE A 110 -2.55 -8.02 11.89
CA ILE A 110 -2.54 -7.02 10.82
C ILE A 110 -2.16 -5.64 11.38
N ALA A 111 -2.75 -5.27 12.51
CA ALA A 111 -2.46 -4.01 13.18
C ALA A 111 -0.99 -3.88 13.58
N GLU A 112 -0.40 -4.94 14.14
CA GLU A 112 1.01 -4.99 14.49
C GLU A 112 1.92 -4.82 13.27
N ALA A 113 1.60 -5.50 12.17
CA ALA A 113 2.36 -5.39 10.92
C ALA A 113 2.33 -3.98 10.32
N LYS A 114 1.25 -3.24 10.57
CA LYS A 114 1.03 -1.91 9.99
C LYS A 114 1.31 -0.76 10.96
N MET A 115 1.74 -1.03 12.18
CA MET A 115 2.00 0.01 13.20
C MET A 115 2.95 1.11 12.73
N ALA A 116 3.93 0.77 11.88
CA ALA A 116 4.89 1.73 11.36
C ALA A 116 4.25 2.86 10.53
N ASP A 117 3.12 2.58 9.87
CA ASP A 117 2.42 3.53 9.00
C ASP A 117 1.18 4.13 9.65
N LEU A 118 0.75 3.61 10.79
CA LEU A 118 -0.42 4.09 11.49
C LEU A 118 -0.06 5.15 12.53
N ASN A 119 -0.97 6.08 12.79
CA ASN A 119 -0.83 7.07 13.84
C ASN A 119 -1.42 6.61 15.18
N ALA A 120 -1.68 5.32 15.33
CA ALA A 120 -2.19 4.74 16.56
C ALA A 120 -1.12 4.75 17.65
N ASN A 121 -1.53 5.00 18.88
CA ASN A 121 -0.61 5.03 20.03
C ASN A 121 -0.25 3.63 20.54
N ASP A 122 -1.16 2.67 20.34
CA ASP A 122 -0.98 1.28 20.79
C ASP A 122 -1.63 0.31 19.79
N VAL A 123 -1.43 -0.98 20.01
CA VAL A 123 -1.95 -2.05 19.15
C VAL A 123 -3.47 -2.11 19.19
N ASP A 124 -4.10 -1.83 20.33
CA ASP A 124 -5.55 -1.86 20.46
C ASP A 124 -6.21 -0.76 19.63
N ALA A 125 -5.64 0.45 19.63
CA ALA A 125 -6.08 1.55 18.76
C ALA A 125 -5.89 1.20 17.28
N ALA A 126 -4.75 0.61 16.92
CA ALA A 126 -4.47 0.14 15.56
C ALA A 126 -5.47 -0.95 15.13
N ALA A 127 -5.81 -1.88 16.03
CA ALA A 127 -6.80 -2.92 15.77
C ALA A 127 -8.19 -2.33 15.46
N LYS A 128 -8.59 -1.26 16.12
CA LYS A 128 -9.84 -0.54 15.83
C LYS A 128 -9.84 0.07 14.43
N ILE A 129 -8.72 0.63 14.00
CA ILE A 129 -8.55 1.18 12.65
C ILE A 129 -8.72 0.08 11.61
N ILE A 130 -8.06 -1.05 11.80
CA ILE A 130 -8.14 -2.20 10.90
C ILE A 130 -9.56 -2.79 10.88
N ALA A 131 -10.21 -2.91 12.03
CA ALA A 131 -11.59 -3.38 12.14
C ALA A 131 -12.56 -2.49 11.36
N GLY A 132 -12.38 -1.16 11.42
CA GLY A 132 -13.16 -0.22 10.64
C GLY A 132 -12.97 -0.41 9.13
N THR A 133 -11.75 -0.62 8.68
CA THR A 133 -11.46 -0.92 7.27
C THR A 133 -12.11 -2.24 6.84
N ALA A 134 -12.01 -3.28 7.65
CA ALA A 134 -12.64 -4.58 7.38
C ALA A 134 -14.16 -4.44 7.26
N ARG A 135 -14.78 -3.69 8.14
CA ARG A 135 -16.22 -3.41 8.10
C ARG A 135 -16.61 -2.73 6.78
N SER A 136 -15.83 -1.77 6.31
CA SER A 136 -16.06 -1.10 5.03
C SER A 136 -15.94 -2.03 3.82
N MET A 137 -15.27 -3.17 3.99
CA MET A 137 -15.12 -4.19 2.94
C MET A 137 -16.18 -5.29 3.02
N GLY A 138 -17.09 -5.25 3.97
CA GLY A 138 -18.06 -6.31 4.20
C GLY A 138 -17.50 -7.51 4.94
N ILE A 139 -16.45 -7.32 5.70
CA ILE A 139 -15.84 -8.35 6.53
C ILE A 139 -16.16 -8.05 8.00
N THR A 140 -16.77 -9.00 8.69
CA THR A 140 -17.09 -8.85 10.11
C THR A 140 -15.89 -9.22 10.97
N VAL A 141 -15.74 -8.53 12.08
CA VAL A 141 -14.68 -8.81 13.06
C VAL A 141 -15.32 -9.37 14.33
N GLU A 142 -14.87 -10.53 14.72
CA GLU A 142 -15.28 -11.14 15.99
C GLU A 142 -14.45 -10.54 17.13
N ALA A 143 -15.13 -10.17 18.17
CA ALA A 143 -14.49 -9.64 19.37
C ALA A 143 -13.68 -10.72 20.12
#